data_8c626e0dd0e084be73e38cbda0cd79e7
#
_entry.id   8c626e0dd0e084be73e38cbda0cd79e7
#
_cell.length_a   1.000
_cell.length_b   1.000
_cell.length_c   1.000
_cell.angle_alpha   90.00
_cell.angle_beta   90.00
_cell.angle_gamma   90.00
#
_symmetry.space_group_name_H-M   'P 1'
#
loop_
_entity.id
_entity.type
_entity.pdbx_description
1 polymer ?
#
loop_
_entity_poly.entity_id
_entity_poly.type
_entity_poly.pdbx_seq_one_letter_code
_entity_poly.pdbx_strand_id
1 'polypeptide(L)'
;MDILKHHTIKRLYVIAFLVVMIACGSESNPESAINNLEPRAGVSSTQIDSIFQTLRYFPNQTQFSIAFIADSSVTFYGAIRTNDTLRTINNKSKAFEIGSLSKVFTATLLADLAVEDKLQLEQPIQAYLDLPLRDSLQITFKQLANHTSGLPRIPSGFIWESLLHMNNPYKDYDEDKLRNYMSHELELADESETAWQYSNIGAGILGYTLTKVDGRSYEEMLQQRIFDPLNMQHSTTQREWVEDRLVTGLNKRGNPTSYWDLGAIPGAGAIVSTAEDLAKFALANFDPNNEALRLQQQKTFTVNSDWDMALGWFIRKQNSDHVYWHSGGTGGLRTMLVLHPESKKGVVVLSNISSGHKHAGRISSLGFSLL
;
A
#
# COMPACT_ATOMS: atom_id res chain seq x y z
N MET A 1 -36.29 -70.18 34.13
CA MET A 1 -37.04 -70.47 32.90
C MET A 1 -37.58 -69.08 32.44
N ASP A 2 -36.75 -68.29 31.81
CA ASP A 2 -36.24 -68.19 30.45
C ASP A 2 -37.22 -67.60 29.49
N ILE A 3 -36.95 -66.51 28.99
CA ILE A 3 -36.79 -66.34 27.57
C ILE A 3 -36.28 -64.89 27.32
N LEU A 4 -35.04 -64.85 26.86
CA LEU A 4 -34.43 -63.66 26.25
C LEU A 4 -35.19 -63.20 25.02
N LYS A 5 -35.53 -61.92 24.97
CA LYS A 5 -35.91 -61.25 23.68
C LYS A 5 -34.79 -60.34 23.21
N HIS A 6 -34.16 -60.75 22.11
CA HIS A 6 -33.26 -59.93 21.31
C HIS A 6 -33.99 -58.77 20.66
N HIS A 7 -33.62 -57.54 20.99
CA HIS A 7 -33.96 -56.37 20.19
C HIS A 7 -32.78 -56.02 19.32
N THR A 8 -32.90 -56.28 18.04
CA THR A 8 -31.96 -55.90 16.96
C THR A 8 -32.19 -54.42 16.67
N ILE A 9 -31.29 -53.55 17.09
CA ILE A 9 -31.27 -52.11 16.71
C ILE A 9 -30.62 -52.02 15.32
N LYS A 10 -31.40 -51.76 14.29
CA LYS A 10 -30.93 -51.38 12.96
C LYS A 10 -30.35 -49.97 13.04
N ARG A 11 -29.03 -49.86 12.97
CA ARG A 11 -28.36 -48.56 12.81
C ARG A 11 -28.51 -48.14 11.33
N LEU A 12 -29.32 -47.11 11.10
CA LEU A 12 -29.42 -46.39 9.85
C LEU A 12 -28.19 -45.46 9.73
N TYR A 13 -27.24 -45.80 8.89
CA TYR A 13 -26.16 -44.89 8.51
C TYR A 13 -26.69 -43.91 7.47
N VAL A 14 -26.98 -42.67 7.87
CA VAL A 14 -27.20 -41.59 6.94
C VAL A 14 -25.84 -41.12 6.46
N ILE A 15 -25.46 -41.50 5.26
CA ILE A 15 -24.27 -40.98 4.56
C ILE A 15 -24.67 -39.61 4.02
N ALA A 16 -24.30 -38.54 4.75
CA ALA A 16 -24.38 -37.18 4.24
C ALA A 16 -23.28 -36.99 3.18
N PHE A 17 -23.64 -37.00 1.93
CA PHE A 17 -22.76 -36.58 0.82
C PHE A 17 -22.58 -35.08 0.91
N LEU A 18 -21.47 -34.65 1.52
CA LEU A 18 -21.03 -33.26 1.48
C LEU A 18 -20.50 -32.99 0.07
N VAL A 19 -21.35 -32.43 -0.80
CA VAL A 19 -20.90 -31.90 -2.10
C VAL A 19 -20.10 -30.64 -1.80
N VAL A 20 -18.78 -30.80 -1.65
CA VAL A 20 -17.86 -29.67 -1.67
C VAL A 20 -17.84 -29.14 -3.10
N MET A 21 -18.65 -28.13 -3.36
CA MET A 21 -18.49 -27.33 -4.57
C MET A 21 -17.14 -26.61 -4.44
N ILE A 22 -16.08 -27.25 -4.96
CA ILE A 22 -14.81 -26.59 -5.20
C ILE A 22 -15.11 -25.55 -6.29
N ALA A 23 -15.33 -24.31 -5.88
CA ALA A 23 -15.27 -23.19 -6.80
C ALA A 23 -13.80 -23.13 -7.29
N CYS A 24 -13.50 -23.85 -8.37
CA CYS A 24 -12.29 -23.65 -9.13
C CYS A 24 -12.33 -22.23 -9.67
N GLY A 25 -11.68 -21.30 -8.96
CA GLY A 25 -11.25 -20.07 -9.59
C GLY A 25 -10.37 -20.50 -10.77
N SER A 26 -10.87 -20.34 -12.00
CA SER A 26 -10.12 -20.70 -13.20
C SER A 26 -8.82 -19.91 -13.20
N GLU A 27 -7.68 -20.58 -13.09
CA GLU A 27 -6.40 -19.91 -13.32
C GLU A 27 -6.47 -19.24 -14.69
N SER A 28 -6.14 -17.94 -14.71
CA SER A 28 -6.08 -17.20 -15.95
C SER A 28 -5.06 -17.88 -16.88
N ASN A 29 -5.49 -18.30 -18.06
CA ASN A 29 -4.56 -18.69 -19.12
C ASN A 29 -4.08 -17.43 -19.84
N PRO A 30 -2.80 -17.01 -19.69
CA PRO A 30 -2.29 -15.83 -20.37
C PRO A 30 -2.28 -15.97 -21.90
N GLU A 31 -2.20 -17.20 -22.42
CA GLU A 31 -2.12 -17.46 -23.87
C GLU A 31 -3.47 -17.28 -24.57
N SER A 32 -4.58 -17.49 -23.85
CA SER A 32 -5.93 -17.28 -24.40
C SER A 32 -6.39 -15.80 -24.34
N ALA A 33 -5.60 -14.91 -23.77
CA ALA A 33 -5.98 -13.51 -23.60
C ALA A 33 -6.06 -12.77 -24.94
N ILE A 34 -7.21 -12.16 -25.23
CA ILE A 34 -7.46 -11.38 -26.44
C ILE A 34 -7.15 -9.90 -26.16
N ASN A 35 -6.35 -9.27 -27.02
CA ASN A 35 -5.99 -7.87 -26.91
C ASN A 35 -6.98 -6.99 -27.71
N ASN A 36 -7.86 -6.30 -26.99
CA ASN A 36 -8.75 -5.25 -27.52
C ASN A 36 -8.45 -3.90 -26.81
N LEU A 37 -7.19 -3.65 -26.45
CA LEU A 37 -6.75 -2.37 -25.93
C LEU A 37 -6.69 -1.34 -27.08
N GLU A 38 -7.31 -0.19 -26.85
CA GLU A 38 -7.41 0.86 -27.86
C GLU A 38 -6.22 1.83 -27.77
N PRO A 39 -5.73 2.36 -28.90
CA PRO A 39 -4.76 3.44 -28.92
C PRO A 39 -5.29 4.69 -28.18
N ARG A 40 -4.38 5.40 -27.51
CA ARG A 40 -4.68 6.65 -26.81
C ARG A 40 -3.60 7.68 -27.10
N ALA A 41 -4.00 8.90 -27.42
CA ALA A 41 -3.06 10.01 -27.57
C ALA A 41 -2.24 10.19 -26.28
N GLY A 42 -0.93 10.31 -26.42
CA GLY A 42 0.01 10.42 -25.29
C GLY A 42 0.41 9.09 -24.64
N VAL A 43 -0.01 7.94 -25.20
CA VAL A 43 0.45 6.60 -24.79
C VAL A 43 0.98 5.86 -26.02
N SER A 44 2.24 5.44 -25.98
CA SER A 44 2.84 4.75 -27.11
C SER A 44 2.31 3.32 -27.29
N SER A 45 2.41 2.79 -28.49
CA SER A 45 2.04 1.39 -28.77
C SER A 45 2.84 0.39 -27.90
N THR A 46 4.13 0.69 -27.63
CA THR A 46 4.98 -0.12 -26.76
C THR A 46 4.47 -0.12 -25.32
N GLN A 47 4.00 1.02 -24.81
CA GLN A 47 3.40 1.11 -23.48
C GLN A 47 2.11 0.32 -23.40
N ILE A 48 1.24 0.42 -24.43
CA ILE A 48 -0.01 -0.36 -24.49
C ILE A 48 0.29 -1.85 -24.55
N ASP A 49 1.29 -2.27 -25.32
CA ASP A 49 1.72 -3.66 -25.37
C ASP A 49 2.26 -4.13 -24.00
N SER A 50 3.06 -3.33 -23.31
CA SER A 50 3.55 -3.63 -21.96
C SER A 50 2.39 -3.82 -20.97
N ILE A 51 1.33 -3.00 -21.07
CA ILE A 51 0.12 -3.13 -20.26
C ILE A 51 -0.58 -4.45 -20.58
N PHE A 52 -0.76 -4.79 -21.87
CA PHE A 52 -1.33 -6.06 -22.30
C PHE A 52 -0.52 -7.24 -21.77
N GLN A 53 0.79 -7.26 -22.02
CA GLN A 53 1.69 -8.34 -21.60
C GLN A 53 1.74 -8.52 -20.07
N THR A 54 1.38 -7.48 -19.32
CA THR A 54 1.28 -7.57 -17.87
C THR A 54 -0.10 -8.05 -17.43
N LEU A 55 -1.17 -7.38 -17.88
CA LEU A 55 -2.55 -7.64 -17.42
C LEU A 55 -3.06 -9.04 -17.80
N ARG A 56 -2.57 -9.62 -18.91
CA ARG A 56 -2.95 -10.97 -19.36
C ARG A 56 -2.67 -12.09 -18.34
N TYR A 57 -1.79 -11.87 -17.37
CA TYR A 57 -1.44 -12.83 -16.33
C TYR A 57 -2.40 -12.83 -15.14
N PHE A 58 -3.32 -11.87 -15.08
CA PHE A 58 -4.22 -11.71 -13.94
C PHE A 58 -5.62 -12.24 -14.26
N PRO A 59 -6.41 -12.61 -13.23
CA PRO A 59 -7.76 -13.15 -13.42
C PRO A 59 -8.70 -12.12 -14.07
N ASN A 60 -9.83 -12.62 -14.58
CA ASN A 60 -10.92 -11.76 -15.04
C ASN A 60 -11.36 -10.79 -13.92
N GLN A 61 -11.87 -9.63 -14.28
CA GLN A 61 -12.20 -8.50 -13.43
C GLN A 61 -10.98 -7.76 -12.85
N THR A 62 -9.75 -8.18 -13.14
CA THR A 62 -8.59 -7.35 -12.84
C THR A 62 -8.56 -6.14 -13.74
N GLN A 63 -8.39 -4.97 -13.13
CA GLN A 63 -8.26 -3.71 -13.84
C GLN A 63 -7.02 -2.93 -13.40
N PHE A 64 -6.48 -2.16 -14.34
CA PHE A 64 -5.43 -1.19 -14.11
C PHE A 64 -5.96 0.21 -14.35
N SER A 65 -5.61 1.14 -13.47
CA SER A 65 -5.76 2.59 -13.67
C SER A 65 -4.38 3.20 -13.65
N ILE A 66 -3.97 3.78 -14.77
CA ILE A 66 -2.60 4.25 -14.99
C ILE A 66 -2.62 5.74 -15.29
N ALA A 67 -1.68 6.49 -14.68
CA ALA A 67 -1.38 7.85 -15.06
C ALA A 67 0.07 7.93 -15.56
N PHE A 68 0.25 8.53 -16.73
CA PHE A 68 1.55 8.90 -17.30
C PHE A 68 1.72 10.40 -17.08
N ILE A 69 2.76 10.78 -16.38
CA ILE A 69 3.08 12.16 -16.07
C ILE A 69 4.35 12.55 -16.84
N ALA A 70 4.28 13.66 -17.57
CA ALA A 70 5.42 14.21 -18.30
C ALA A 70 5.37 15.74 -18.24
N ASP A 71 6.37 16.36 -17.65
CA ASP A 71 6.41 17.79 -17.35
C ASP A 71 5.20 18.23 -16.52
N SER A 72 4.30 19.02 -17.11
CA SER A 72 3.05 19.49 -16.51
C SER A 72 1.81 18.76 -17.03
N SER A 73 1.98 17.78 -17.92
CA SER A 73 0.87 17.05 -18.55
C SER A 73 0.66 15.67 -17.93
N VAL A 74 -0.61 15.24 -17.93
CA VAL A 74 -1.00 13.90 -17.45
C VAL A 74 -1.88 13.23 -18.49
N THR A 75 -1.52 12.01 -18.85
CA THR A 75 -2.35 11.13 -19.68
C THR A 75 -2.80 9.92 -18.86
N PHE A 76 -4.08 9.60 -18.91
CA PHE A 76 -4.64 8.47 -18.20
C PHE A 76 -4.98 7.31 -19.12
N TYR A 77 -4.70 6.09 -18.67
CA TYR A 77 -5.04 4.88 -19.40
C TYR A 77 -5.60 3.83 -18.43
N GLY A 78 -6.83 3.40 -18.67
CA GLY A 78 -7.47 2.34 -17.92
C GLY A 78 -7.61 1.08 -18.77
N ALA A 79 -7.38 -0.08 -18.16
CA ALA A 79 -7.54 -1.38 -18.80
C ALA A 79 -8.22 -2.37 -17.84
N ILE A 80 -9.06 -3.26 -18.38
CA ILE A 80 -9.71 -4.33 -17.62
C ILE A 80 -9.65 -5.65 -18.41
N ARG A 81 -9.52 -6.77 -17.72
CA ARG A 81 -9.70 -8.10 -18.26
C ARG A 81 -11.11 -8.60 -17.94
N THR A 82 -11.90 -8.92 -18.95
CA THR A 82 -13.25 -9.47 -18.82
C THR A 82 -13.46 -10.56 -19.88
N ASN A 83 -13.87 -11.76 -19.46
CA ASN A 83 -14.03 -12.92 -20.35
C ASN A 83 -12.80 -13.13 -21.25
N ASP A 84 -11.63 -13.16 -20.62
CA ASP A 84 -10.32 -13.33 -21.25
C ASP A 84 -9.95 -12.26 -22.31
N THR A 85 -10.76 -11.22 -22.42
CA THR A 85 -10.50 -10.09 -23.31
C THR A 85 -10.05 -8.86 -22.50
N LEU A 86 -8.94 -8.25 -22.90
CA LEU A 86 -8.47 -6.99 -22.34
C LEU A 86 -9.07 -5.83 -23.12
N ARG A 87 -9.70 -4.90 -22.42
CA ARG A 87 -10.38 -3.74 -23.01
C ARG A 87 -9.94 -2.45 -22.31
N THR A 88 -9.90 -1.38 -23.08
CA THR A 88 -9.72 -0.03 -22.53
C THR A 88 -10.97 0.43 -21.79
N ILE A 89 -10.78 1.04 -20.63
CA ILE A 89 -11.85 1.64 -19.81
C ILE A 89 -11.44 3.02 -19.32
N ASN A 90 -12.42 3.80 -18.85
CA ASN A 90 -12.17 5.05 -18.15
C ASN A 90 -12.41 4.83 -16.64
N ASN A 91 -11.32 4.64 -15.89
CA ASN A 91 -11.35 4.42 -14.45
C ASN A 91 -10.38 5.33 -13.67
N LYS A 92 -9.94 6.44 -14.27
CA LYS A 92 -8.95 7.35 -13.67
C LYS A 92 -9.40 7.94 -12.32
N SER A 93 -10.72 8.12 -12.13
CA SER A 93 -11.37 8.64 -10.90
C SER A 93 -11.92 7.54 -10.00
N LYS A 94 -11.65 6.25 -10.30
CA LYS A 94 -11.98 5.16 -9.39
C LYS A 94 -10.96 5.09 -8.25
N ALA A 95 -11.45 4.77 -7.06
CA ALA A 95 -10.69 4.78 -5.82
C ALA A 95 -10.14 3.38 -5.50
N PHE A 96 -8.86 3.32 -5.14
CA PHE A 96 -8.13 2.12 -4.78
C PHE A 96 -7.45 2.31 -3.42
N GLU A 97 -7.44 1.29 -2.55
CA GLU A 97 -6.50 1.28 -1.44
C GLU A 97 -5.07 1.34 -2.02
N ILE A 98 -4.29 2.33 -1.59
CA ILE A 98 -2.92 2.45 -2.08
C ILE A 98 -1.91 1.69 -1.20
N GLY A 99 -2.37 1.09 -0.10
CA GLY A 99 -1.55 0.27 0.79
C GLY A 99 -0.30 1.01 1.24
N SER A 100 0.84 0.34 1.24
CA SER A 100 2.10 0.91 1.73
C SER A 100 2.57 2.18 1.02
N LEU A 101 2.01 2.55 -0.14
CA LEU A 101 2.28 3.86 -0.74
C LEU A 101 1.84 5.01 0.20
N SER A 102 0.91 4.75 1.14
CA SER A 102 0.54 5.69 2.22
C SER A 102 1.74 6.16 3.05
N LYS A 103 2.80 5.34 3.17
CA LYS A 103 4.02 5.71 3.92
C LYS A 103 4.73 6.93 3.32
N VAL A 104 4.62 7.12 2.01
CA VAL A 104 5.11 8.32 1.35
C VAL A 104 4.39 9.55 1.86
N PHE A 105 3.05 9.49 1.99
CA PHE A 105 2.24 10.58 2.53
C PHE A 105 2.51 10.81 4.02
N THR A 106 2.69 9.76 4.81
CA THR A 106 3.13 9.87 6.21
C THR A 106 4.47 10.61 6.33
N ALA A 107 5.41 10.28 5.45
CA ALA A 107 6.71 10.94 5.40
C ALA A 107 6.63 12.37 4.84
N THR A 108 5.65 12.68 3.98
CA THR A 108 5.35 14.05 3.56
C THR A 108 4.88 14.89 4.74
N LEU A 109 3.96 14.35 5.57
CA LEU A 109 3.54 15.01 6.83
C LEU A 109 4.72 15.28 7.77
N LEU A 110 5.62 14.29 7.90
CA LEU A 110 6.84 14.44 8.70
C LEU A 110 7.71 15.59 8.17
N ALA A 111 7.96 15.60 6.87
CA ALA A 111 8.80 16.63 6.23
C ALA A 111 8.16 18.03 6.34
N ASP A 112 6.85 18.13 6.19
CA ASP A 112 6.10 19.37 6.32
C ASP A 112 6.20 19.95 7.75
N LEU A 113 6.00 19.12 8.78
CA LEU A 113 6.17 19.53 10.17
C LEU A 113 7.63 19.88 10.52
N ALA A 114 8.59 19.24 9.88
CA ALA A 114 10.00 19.56 10.07
C ALA A 114 10.38 20.91 9.44
N VAL A 115 9.82 21.24 8.27
CA VAL A 115 9.99 22.56 7.62
C VAL A 115 9.33 23.67 8.44
N GLU A 116 8.24 23.37 9.14
CA GLU A 116 7.58 24.31 10.09
C GLU A 116 8.29 24.41 11.46
N ASP A 117 9.46 23.80 11.65
CA ASP A 117 10.21 23.73 12.91
C ASP A 117 9.41 23.16 14.11
N LYS A 118 8.34 22.37 13.85
CA LYS A 118 7.55 21.71 14.91
C LYS A 118 8.22 20.48 15.49
N LEU A 119 9.14 19.89 14.74
CA LEU A 119 9.97 18.76 15.15
C LEU A 119 11.30 18.76 14.38
N GLN A 120 12.27 17.96 14.85
CA GLN A 120 13.52 17.71 14.13
C GLN A 120 13.62 16.22 13.77
N LEU A 121 14.08 15.92 12.56
CA LEU A 121 14.14 14.54 12.04
C LEU A 121 14.96 13.60 12.93
N GLU A 122 16.04 14.09 13.52
CA GLU A 122 16.94 13.34 14.42
C GLU A 122 16.46 13.30 15.88
N GLN A 123 15.38 14.00 16.19
CA GLN A 123 14.85 14.02 17.54
C GLN A 123 14.14 12.70 17.87
N PRO A 124 14.36 12.13 19.07
CA PRO A 124 13.60 10.97 19.53
C PRO A 124 12.10 11.28 19.64
N ILE A 125 11.26 10.35 19.16
CA ILE A 125 9.80 10.47 19.20
C ILE A 125 9.25 10.51 20.63
N GLN A 126 10.00 9.97 21.60
CA GLN A 126 9.65 9.94 23.01
C GLN A 126 9.26 11.33 23.57
N ALA A 127 9.86 12.40 23.05
CA ALA A 127 9.57 13.76 23.50
C ALA A 127 8.11 14.20 23.24
N TYR A 128 7.40 13.53 22.36
CA TYR A 128 6.03 13.85 21.94
C TYR A 128 4.99 12.83 22.38
N LEU A 129 5.43 11.74 23.02
CA LEU A 129 4.54 10.69 23.51
C LEU A 129 4.24 10.91 25.01
N ASP A 130 2.99 10.61 25.39
CA ASP A 130 2.52 10.64 26.78
C ASP A 130 2.74 9.31 27.53
N LEU A 131 3.59 8.45 26.97
CA LEU A 131 3.95 7.14 27.51
C LEU A 131 5.44 6.86 27.26
N PRO A 132 6.12 6.09 28.14
CA PRO A 132 7.49 5.68 27.90
C PRO A 132 7.55 4.60 26.80
N LEU A 133 8.58 4.62 25.99
CA LEU A 133 8.93 3.45 25.18
C LEU A 133 9.61 2.38 26.06
N ARG A 134 9.34 1.11 25.77
CA ARG A 134 9.99 -0.01 26.47
C ARG A 134 11.52 0.18 26.48
N ASP A 135 12.11 -0.15 27.60
CA ASP A 135 13.57 -0.09 27.84
C ASP A 135 14.20 1.28 27.56
N SER A 136 13.39 2.36 27.58
CA SER A 136 13.79 3.74 27.27
C SER A 136 14.46 3.88 25.90
N LEU A 137 14.03 3.10 24.92
CA LEU A 137 14.55 3.13 23.56
C LEU A 137 14.42 4.53 22.95
N GLN A 138 15.47 4.95 22.26
CA GLN A 138 15.54 6.23 21.58
C GLN A 138 15.39 6.02 20.07
N ILE A 139 14.18 6.18 19.56
CA ILE A 139 13.87 6.03 18.13
C ILE A 139 13.55 7.39 17.56
N THR A 140 14.23 7.79 16.48
CA THR A 140 14.03 9.10 15.85
C THR A 140 12.95 9.06 14.77
N PHE A 141 12.39 10.22 14.44
CA PHE A 141 11.46 10.36 13.32
C PHE A 141 12.07 9.86 12.01
N LYS A 142 13.33 10.21 11.75
CA LYS A 142 14.05 9.76 10.54
C LYS A 142 14.16 8.25 10.48
N GLN A 143 14.53 7.59 11.57
CA GLN A 143 14.66 6.13 11.62
C GLN A 143 13.34 5.41 11.35
N LEU A 144 12.20 5.96 11.78
CA LEU A 144 10.88 5.42 11.45
C LEU A 144 10.55 5.60 9.97
N ALA A 145 10.84 6.78 9.40
CA ALA A 145 10.51 7.13 8.03
C ALA A 145 11.36 6.41 6.97
N ASN A 146 12.61 6.07 7.30
CA ASN A 146 13.54 5.39 6.39
C ASN A 146 13.79 3.92 6.72
N HIS A 147 13.04 3.36 7.70
CA HIS A 147 13.12 1.96 8.09
C HIS A 147 14.48 1.52 8.68
N THR A 148 15.15 2.41 9.42
CA THR A 148 16.40 2.10 10.16
C THR A 148 16.22 2.07 11.67
N SER A 149 14.96 2.04 12.14
CA SER A 149 14.65 2.00 13.57
C SER A 149 14.91 0.65 14.26
N GLY A 150 15.23 -0.40 13.50
CA GLY A 150 15.35 -1.76 14.03
C GLY A 150 14.01 -2.43 14.38
N LEU A 151 12.88 -1.75 14.20
CA LEU A 151 11.57 -2.32 14.49
C LEU A 151 11.21 -3.44 13.51
N PRO A 152 10.55 -4.52 13.98
CA PRO A 152 10.11 -5.62 13.12
C PRO A 152 9.07 -5.14 12.09
N ARG A 153 8.80 -5.98 11.08
CA ARG A 153 7.78 -5.67 10.07
C ARG A 153 6.40 -5.45 10.68
N ILE A 154 6.02 -6.31 11.64
CA ILE A 154 4.77 -6.30 12.40
C ILE A 154 5.08 -6.73 13.84
N PRO A 155 4.27 -6.37 14.85
CA PRO A 155 4.46 -6.83 16.21
C PRO A 155 4.45 -8.36 16.33
N SER A 156 5.22 -8.94 17.27
CA SER A 156 5.33 -10.39 17.45
C SER A 156 4.00 -11.06 17.79
N GLY A 157 3.16 -10.43 18.63
CA GLY A 157 1.81 -10.90 19.00
C GLY A 157 0.77 -10.81 17.87
N PHE A 158 1.01 -10.01 16.85
CA PHE A 158 0.07 -9.71 15.78
C PHE A 158 -0.24 -10.91 14.86
N ILE A 159 0.68 -11.88 14.75
CA ILE A 159 0.52 -13.05 13.85
C ILE A 159 -0.73 -13.86 14.21
N TRP A 160 -0.99 -14.10 15.50
CA TRP A 160 -2.14 -14.88 15.95
C TRP A 160 -3.47 -14.15 15.71
N GLU A 161 -3.52 -12.83 15.91
CA GLU A 161 -4.71 -12.01 15.63
C GLU A 161 -5.00 -11.96 14.13
N SER A 162 -3.97 -11.80 13.30
CA SER A 162 -4.12 -11.77 11.84
C SER A 162 -4.64 -13.08 11.25
N LEU A 163 -4.40 -14.22 11.92
CA LEU A 163 -4.95 -15.51 11.51
C LEU A 163 -6.47 -15.61 11.72
N LEU A 164 -7.02 -14.88 12.70
CA LEU A 164 -8.47 -14.81 12.92
C LEU A 164 -9.18 -13.96 11.84
N HIS A 165 -8.46 -13.01 11.26
CA HIS A 165 -8.99 -12.06 10.26
C HIS A 165 -8.11 -12.00 9.01
N MET A 166 -7.83 -13.16 8.38
CA MET A 166 -6.90 -13.29 7.24
C MET A 166 -7.16 -12.31 6.07
N ASN A 167 -8.40 -11.89 5.88
CA ASN A 167 -8.77 -10.94 4.81
C ASN A 167 -8.67 -9.47 5.25
N ASN A 168 -8.62 -9.19 6.58
CA ASN A 168 -8.49 -7.85 7.15
C ASN A 168 -7.66 -7.91 8.44
N PRO A 169 -6.35 -8.13 8.33
CA PRO A 169 -5.50 -8.55 9.45
C PRO A 169 -5.31 -7.47 10.53
N TYR A 170 -5.55 -6.19 10.23
CA TYR A 170 -5.34 -5.07 11.15
C TYR A 170 -6.61 -4.55 11.81
N LYS A 171 -7.78 -5.16 11.52
CA LYS A 171 -9.09 -4.66 11.93
C LYS A 171 -9.21 -4.35 13.42
N ASP A 172 -8.67 -5.21 14.26
CA ASP A 172 -8.80 -5.11 15.70
C ASP A 172 -7.56 -4.51 16.38
N TYR A 173 -6.63 -3.92 15.61
CA TYR A 173 -5.43 -3.28 16.14
C TYR A 173 -5.72 -1.82 16.52
N ASP A 174 -6.28 -1.62 17.71
CA ASP A 174 -6.69 -0.33 18.26
C ASP A 174 -5.53 0.46 18.92
N GLU A 175 -5.83 1.67 19.43
CA GLU A 175 -4.84 2.54 20.07
C GLU A 175 -4.31 1.93 21.37
N ASP A 176 -5.13 1.23 22.14
CA ASP A 176 -4.68 0.60 23.39
C ASP A 176 -3.64 -0.49 23.12
N LYS A 177 -3.82 -1.29 22.08
CA LYS A 177 -2.84 -2.28 21.62
C LYS A 177 -1.55 -1.64 21.13
N LEU A 178 -1.64 -0.55 20.36
CA LEU A 178 -0.46 0.18 19.90
C LEU A 178 0.32 0.76 21.09
N ARG A 179 -0.36 1.37 22.04
CA ARG A 179 0.25 1.95 23.26
C ARG A 179 0.89 0.86 24.12
N ASN A 180 0.19 -0.26 24.33
CA ASN A 180 0.73 -1.42 25.05
C ASN A 180 1.98 -1.97 24.35
N TYR A 181 1.94 -2.13 23.02
CA TYR A 181 3.11 -2.56 22.26
C TYR A 181 4.29 -1.62 22.47
N MET A 182 4.11 -0.30 22.32
CA MET A 182 5.19 0.66 22.50
C MET A 182 5.79 0.65 23.90
N SER A 183 4.95 0.46 24.95
CA SER A 183 5.41 0.56 26.35
C SER A 183 5.97 -0.74 26.90
N HIS A 184 5.50 -1.91 26.44
CA HIS A 184 5.78 -3.18 27.09
C HIS A 184 6.32 -4.27 26.16
N GLU A 185 5.99 -4.22 24.86
CA GLU A 185 6.29 -5.32 23.94
C GLU A 185 7.29 -4.94 22.84
N LEU A 186 7.58 -3.62 22.67
CA LEU A 186 8.47 -3.13 21.62
C LEU A 186 9.84 -3.82 21.74
N GLU A 187 10.24 -4.51 20.69
CA GLU A 187 11.53 -5.19 20.56
C GLU A 187 12.18 -4.79 19.24
N LEU A 188 13.48 -4.56 19.28
CA LEU A 188 14.25 -4.35 18.07
C LEU A 188 14.64 -5.74 17.52
N ALA A 189 14.42 -5.94 16.23
CA ALA A 189 14.78 -7.17 15.55
C ALA A 189 16.30 -7.23 15.28
N ASP A 190 16.95 -6.08 15.26
CA ASP A 190 18.40 -5.93 15.19
C ASP A 190 18.81 -4.79 16.14
N GLU A 191 19.81 -5.04 16.97
CA GLU A 191 20.37 -4.04 17.89
C GLU A 191 21.24 -2.99 17.17
N SER A 192 21.56 -3.22 15.91
CA SER A 192 22.36 -2.27 15.14
C SER A 192 21.48 -1.18 14.53
N GLU A 193 21.67 0.07 14.97
CA GLU A 193 21.09 1.28 14.35
C GLU A 193 21.47 1.46 12.86
N THR A 194 22.27 0.55 12.32
CA THR A 194 22.83 0.56 10.97
C THR A 194 22.13 -0.37 10.00
N ALA A 195 21.20 -1.22 10.46
CA ALA A 195 20.50 -2.17 9.63
C ALA A 195 19.18 -1.57 9.09
N TRP A 196 18.97 -1.72 7.79
CA TRP A 196 17.70 -1.39 7.16
C TRP A 196 16.73 -2.57 7.28
N GLN A 197 15.55 -2.30 7.86
CA GLN A 197 14.47 -3.29 7.98
C GLN A 197 13.11 -2.66 7.75
N TYR A 198 12.45 -3.04 6.65
CA TYR A 198 11.11 -2.55 6.34
C TYR A 198 10.11 -2.83 7.46
N SER A 199 9.52 -1.77 8.03
CA SER A 199 8.61 -1.86 9.17
C SER A 199 7.26 -1.19 8.90
N ASN A 200 6.16 -1.97 8.97
CA ASN A 200 4.80 -1.43 8.98
C ASN A 200 4.50 -0.77 10.33
N ILE A 201 4.89 -1.44 11.43
CA ILE A 201 4.66 -0.89 12.77
C ILE A 201 5.43 0.41 12.96
N GLY A 202 6.66 0.52 12.43
CA GLY A 202 7.43 1.77 12.46
C GLY A 202 6.72 2.92 11.76
N ALA A 203 6.16 2.68 10.56
CA ALA A 203 5.37 3.68 9.84
C ALA A 203 4.05 4.02 10.56
N GLY A 204 3.44 3.04 11.24
CA GLY A 204 2.26 3.25 12.08
C GLY A 204 2.56 4.14 13.29
N ILE A 205 3.65 3.82 14.02
CA ILE A 205 4.13 4.64 15.16
C ILE A 205 4.48 6.06 14.69
N LEU A 206 5.12 6.21 13.52
CA LEU A 206 5.38 7.52 12.93
C LEU A 206 4.06 8.30 12.77
N GLY A 207 3.08 7.74 12.05
CA GLY A 207 1.79 8.39 11.85
C GLY A 207 1.10 8.76 13.17
N TYR A 208 1.10 7.85 14.15
CA TYR A 208 0.57 8.09 15.50
C TYR A 208 1.30 9.25 16.20
N THR A 209 2.63 9.25 16.19
CA THR A 209 3.40 10.32 16.86
C THR A 209 3.18 11.67 16.19
N LEU A 210 3.07 11.73 14.86
CA LEU A 210 2.78 12.97 14.14
C LEU A 210 1.43 13.57 14.56
N THR A 211 0.42 12.76 14.89
CA THR A 211 -0.86 13.28 15.44
C THR A 211 -0.68 13.95 16.80
N LYS A 212 0.27 13.48 17.62
CA LYS A 212 0.59 14.10 18.92
C LYS A 212 1.37 15.42 18.75
N VAL A 213 2.26 15.49 17.74
CA VAL A 213 2.99 16.72 17.39
C VAL A 213 2.04 17.82 16.89
N ASP A 214 1.11 17.46 15.99
CA ASP A 214 0.25 18.42 15.30
C ASP A 214 -1.06 18.72 16.05
N GLY A 215 -1.50 17.81 16.94
CA GLY A 215 -2.74 17.92 17.70
C GLY A 215 -4.01 17.60 16.89
N ARG A 216 -3.89 17.08 15.67
CA ARG A 216 -4.98 16.69 14.77
C ARG A 216 -4.98 15.19 14.52
N SER A 217 -6.12 14.63 14.09
CA SER A 217 -6.18 13.26 13.62
C SER A 217 -5.33 13.08 12.34
N TYR A 218 -4.95 11.85 12.06
CA TYR A 218 -4.15 11.53 10.86
C TYR A 218 -4.87 11.92 9.56
N GLU A 219 -6.19 11.71 9.49
CA GLU A 219 -7.01 12.14 8.35
C GLU A 219 -7.01 13.66 8.19
N GLU A 220 -7.25 14.42 9.27
CA GLU A 220 -7.27 15.89 9.22
C GLU A 220 -5.92 16.45 8.77
N MET A 221 -4.81 15.85 9.23
CA MET A 221 -3.48 16.24 8.78
C MET A 221 -3.31 16.00 7.27
N LEU A 222 -3.70 14.83 6.76
CA LEU A 222 -3.64 14.53 5.33
C LEU A 222 -4.47 15.51 4.51
N GLN A 223 -5.70 15.78 4.93
CA GLN A 223 -6.58 16.71 4.24
C GLN A 223 -5.97 18.11 4.19
N GLN A 224 -5.64 18.69 5.34
CA GLN A 224 -5.22 20.08 5.41
C GLN A 224 -3.82 20.37 4.86
N ARG A 225 -2.89 19.40 4.97
CA ARG A 225 -1.49 19.60 4.61
C ARG A 225 -1.12 19.07 3.22
N ILE A 226 -1.90 18.10 2.71
CA ILE A 226 -1.55 17.47 1.43
C ILE A 226 -2.73 17.47 0.46
N PHE A 227 -3.90 16.92 0.85
CA PHE A 227 -4.96 16.66 -0.10
C PHE A 227 -5.65 17.94 -0.58
N ASP A 228 -6.03 18.84 0.31
CA ASP A 228 -6.65 20.13 -0.05
C ASP A 228 -5.69 21.03 -0.85
N PRO A 229 -4.43 21.27 -0.39
CA PRO A 229 -3.47 22.07 -1.15
C PRO A 229 -3.19 21.55 -2.56
N LEU A 230 -3.19 20.23 -2.74
CA LEU A 230 -2.95 19.58 -4.02
C LEU A 230 -4.26 19.27 -4.80
N ASN A 231 -5.43 19.67 -4.28
CA ASN A 231 -6.74 19.40 -4.88
C ASN A 231 -6.98 17.88 -5.10
N MET A 232 -6.55 17.04 -4.15
CA MET A 232 -6.72 15.59 -4.17
C MET A 232 -8.08 15.19 -3.55
N GLN A 233 -9.17 15.57 -4.19
CA GLN A 233 -10.53 15.52 -3.64
C GLN A 233 -11.10 14.11 -3.41
N HIS A 234 -10.44 13.08 -3.91
CA HIS A 234 -10.88 11.68 -3.78
C HIS A 234 -9.83 10.81 -3.05
N SER A 235 -9.00 11.46 -2.21
CA SER A 235 -7.99 10.83 -1.39
C SER A 235 -8.36 10.98 0.09
N THR A 236 -8.37 9.87 0.83
CA THR A 236 -8.83 9.84 2.22
C THR A 236 -8.42 8.54 2.90
N THR A 237 -8.45 8.49 4.24
CA THR A 237 -8.45 7.25 5.02
C THR A 237 -9.87 6.78 5.39
N GLN A 238 -10.89 7.60 5.12
CA GLN A 238 -12.31 7.33 5.40
C GLN A 238 -12.97 6.80 4.13
N ARG A 239 -13.02 5.48 3.95
CA ARG A 239 -13.52 4.84 2.71
C ARG A 239 -14.95 5.21 2.35
N GLU A 240 -15.79 5.46 3.34
CA GLU A 240 -17.17 5.89 3.17
C GLU A 240 -17.33 7.19 2.37
N TRP A 241 -16.31 8.06 2.37
CA TRP A 241 -16.34 9.32 1.60
C TRP A 241 -16.17 9.11 0.09
N VAL A 242 -15.68 7.94 -0.31
CA VAL A 242 -15.42 7.57 -1.71
C VAL A 242 -16.05 6.23 -2.10
N GLU A 243 -17.06 5.79 -1.34
CA GLU A 243 -17.68 4.46 -1.51
C GLU A 243 -18.23 4.22 -2.92
N ASP A 244 -18.82 5.24 -3.55
CA ASP A 244 -19.34 5.21 -4.93
C ASP A 244 -18.26 5.00 -6.00
N ARG A 245 -17.01 5.21 -5.64
CA ARG A 245 -15.82 5.12 -6.51
C ARG A 245 -14.95 3.91 -6.24
N LEU A 246 -15.13 3.24 -5.11
CA LEU A 246 -14.29 2.14 -4.68
C LEU A 246 -14.30 0.98 -5.69
N VAL A 247 -13.12 0.50 -6.01
CA VAL A 247 -12.94 -0.67 -6.88
C VAL A 247 -12.83 -1.91 -6.01
N THR A 248 -13.72 -2.89 -6.23
CA THR A 248 -13.70 -4.17 -5.54
C THR A 248 -12.33 -4.83 -5.66
N GLY A 249 -11.67 -5.08 -4.54
CA GLY A 249 -10.41 -5.78 -4.46
C GLY A 249 -10.58 -7.27 -4.77
N LEU A 250 -9.58 -7.87 -5.43
CA LEU A 250 -9.55 -9.30 -5.76
C LEU A 250 -8.43 -9.99 -4.97
N ASN A 251 -8.75 -11.07 -4.28
CA ASN A 251 -7.77 -11.87 -3.57
C ASN A 251 -6.81 -12.59 -4.55
N LYS A 252 -5.84 -13.33 -4.02
CA LYS A 252 -4.84 -14.06 -4.83
C LYS A 252 -5.41 -15.07 -5.82
N ARG A 253 -6.70 -15.42 -5.70
CA ARG A 253 -7.42 -16.34 -6.61
C ARG A 253 -8.36 -15.59 -7.58
N GLY A 254 -8.42 -14.26 -7.52
CA GLY A 254 -9.30 -13.45 -8.35
C GLY A 254 -10.73 -13.31 -7.83
N ASN A 255 -11.03 -13.75 -6.62
CA ASN A 255 -12.33 -13.56 -6.00
C ASN A 255 -12.38 -12.23 -5.23
N PRO A 256 -13.55 -11.57 -5.12
CA PRO A 256 -13.73 -10.40 -4.27
C PRO A 256 -13.23 -10.63 -2.84
N THR A 257 -12.61 -9.61 -2.26
CA THR A 257 -12.11 -9.64 -0.89
C THR A 257 -12.41 -8.32 -0.17
N SER A 258 -12.36 -8.35 1.17
CA SER A 258 -12.53 -7.15 1.98
C SER A 258 -11.36 -6.19 1.84
N TYR A 259 -11.63 -4.91 2.09
CA TYR A 259 -10.62 -3.88 2.29
C TYR A 259 -9.94 -4.06 3.65
N TRP A 260 -8.79 -3.42 3.83
CA TRP A 260 -8.05 -3.45 5.09
C TRP A 260 -8.38 -2.24 5.97
N ASP A 261 -8.71 -2.49 7.23
CA ASP A 261 -8.82 -1.47 8.26
C ASP A 261 -7.51 -1.44 9.06
N LEU A 262 -6.78 -0.33 8.98
CA LEU A 262 -5.45 -0.24 9.59
C LEU A 262 -5.48 0.15 11.08
N GLY A 263 -6.68 0.32 11.66
CA GLY A 263 -6.86 0.62 13.08
C GLY A 263 -5.99 1.80 13.55
N ALA A 264 -5.17 1.56 14.56
CA ALA A 264 -4.28 2.57 15.15
C ALA A 264 -3.01 2.89 14.34
N ILE A 265 -2.78 2.22 13.20
CA ILE A 265 -1.58 2.42 12.37
C ILE A 265 -1.90 2.89 10.95
N PRO A 266 -2.76 3.91 10.76
CA PRO A 266 -3.18 4.36 9.43
C PRO A 266 -1.99 4.84 8.58
N GLY A 267 -0.95 5.37 9.20
CA GLY A 267 0.30 5.79 8.53
C GLY A 267 1.02 4.66 7.78
N ALA A 268 0.72 3.41 8.09
CA ALA A 268 1.31 2.25 7.42
C ALA A 268 0.65 1.92 6.08
N GLY A 269 -0.64 2.34 5.84
CA GLY A 269 -1.30 1.84 4.64
C GLY A 269 -2.78 2.18 4.43
N ALA A 270 -3.39 3.09 5.19
CA ALA A 270 -4.84 3.29 5.20
C ALA A 270 -5.40 4.15 4.05
N ILE A 271 -4.56 4.84 3.29
CA ILE A 271 -5.05 5.78 2.28
C ILE A 271 -5.70 5.05 1.11
N VAL A 272 -6.84 5.58 0.71
CA VAL A 272 -7.54 5.29 -0.54
C VAL A 272 -7.38 6.50 -1.45
N SER A 273 -7.06 6.29 -2.73
CA SER A 273 -6.83 7.37 -3.69
C SER A 273 -7.14 6.93 -5.12
N THR A 274 -7.07 7.87 -6.06
CA THR A 274 -7.32 7.68 -7.48
C THR A 274 -6.07 7.94 -8.31
N ALA A 275 -6.03 7.48 -9.56
CA ALA A 275 -4.93 7.83 -10.47
C ALA A 275 -4.86 9.34 -10.73
N GLU A 276 -6.02 10.03 -10.76
CA GLU A 276 -6.09 11.49 -10.91
C GLU A 276 -5.40 12.22 -9.76
N ASP A 277 -5.69 11.82 -8.52
CA ASP A 277 -5.14 12.48 -7.34
C ASP A 277 -3.65 12.16 -7.15
N LEU A 278 -3.27 10.89 -7.36
CA LEU A 278 -1.85 10.52 -7.29
C LEU A 278 -1.00 11.19 -8.37
N ALA A 279 -1.58 11.51 -9.53
CA ALA A 279 -0.89 12.30 -10.56
C ALA A 279 -0.64 13.74 -10.10
N LYS A 280 -1.57 14.36 -9.35
CA LYS A 280 -1.37 15.69 -8.76
C LYS A 280 -0.24 15.67 -7.72
N PHE A 281 -0.22 14.64 -6.88
CA PHE A 281 0.88 14.44 -5.93
C PHE A 281 2.22 14.23 -6.65
N ALA A 282 2.24 13.45 -7.73
CA ALA A 282 3.43 13.26 -8.55
C ALA A 282 3.95 14.57 -9.15
N LEU A 283 3.04 15.40 -9.70
CA LEU A 283 3.39 16.72 -10.23
C LEU A 283 3.97 17.65 -9.15
N ALA A 284 3.41 17.64 -7.95
CA ALA A 284 3.92 18.43 -6.83
C ALA A 284 5.36 18.04 -6.44
N ASN A 285 5.72 16.75 -6.59
CA ASN A 285 7.07 16.24 -6.35
C ASN A 285 8.13 16.75 -7.36
N PHE A 286 7.71 17.39 -8.45
CA PHE A 286 8.60 18.01 -9.43
C PHE A 286 8.80 19.51 -9.21
N ASP A 287 8.10 20.11 -8.24
CA ASP A 287 8.25 21.52 -7.89
C ASP A 287 9.49 21.74 -7.02
N PRO A 288 10.53 22.43 -7.51
CA PRO A 288 11.74 22.70 -6.75
C PRO A 288 11.52 23.68 -5.58
N ASN A 289 10.39 24.36 -5.54
CA ASN A 289 10.07 25.31 -4.47
C ASN A 289 9.29 24.69 -3.32
N ASN A 290 8.83 23.44 -3.45
CA ASN A 290 8.18 22.73 -2.36
C ASN A 290 9.24 22.17 -1.40
N GLU A 291 9.52 22.92 -0.33
CA GLU A 291 10.58 22.59 0.64
C GLU A 291 10.34 21.24 1.34
N ALA A 292 9.09 20.92 1.69
CA ALA A 292 8.75 19.66 2.35
C ALA A 292 9.01 18.46 1.44
N LEU A 293 8.57 18.50 0.19
CA LEU A 293 8.79 17.40 -0.78
C LEU A 293 10.28 17.28 -1.15
N ARG A 294 11.01 18.40 -1.21
CA ARG A 294 12.46 18.37 -1.41
C ARG A 294 13.21 17.75 -0.22
N LEU A 295 12.83 18.13 1.02
CA LEU A 295 13.39 17.51 2.23
C LEU A 295 13.09 16.00 2.25
N GLN A 296 11.87 15.62 1.89
CA GLN A 296 11.45 14.22 1.82
C GLN A 296 12.27 13.41 0.82
N GLN A 297 12.70 14.00 -0.29
CA GLN A 297 13.47 13.35 -1.35
C GLN A 297 14.97 13.25 -1.03
N GLN A 298 15.47 13.90 0.01
CA GLN A 298 16.87 13.78 0.39
C GLN A 298 17.22 12.37 0.82
N LYS A 299 18.32 11.85 0.29
CA LYS A 299 18.84 10.54 0.70
C LYS A 299 19.17 10.55 2.20
N THR A 300 18.67 9.55 2.91
CA THR A 300 18.87 9.38 4.36
C THR A 300 19.65 8.12 4.72
N PHE A 301 19.66 7.10 3.86
CA PHE A 301 20.35 5.84 4.12
C PHE A 301 20.71 5.10 2.83
N THR A 302 21.83 4.35 2.85
CA THR A 302 22.20 3.44 1.75
C THR A 302 21.86 2.01 2.12
N VAL A 303 20.91 1.42 1.40
CA VAL A 303 20.47 0.04 1.63
C VAL A 303 21.50 -0.95 1.04
N ASN A 304 21.92 -0.72 -0.20
CA ASN A 304 22.93 -1.53 -0.91
C ASN A 304 23.46 -0.77 -2.15
N SER A 305 24.15 -1.48 -3.06
CA SER A 305 24.66 -0.89 -4.30
C SER A 305 23.57 -0.29 -5.19
N ASP A 306 22.36 -0.85 -5.19
CA ASP A 306 21.31 -0.53 -6.14
C ASP A 306 20.25 0.42 -5.56
N TRP A 307 20.13 0.47 -4.22
CA TRP A 307 19.06 1.15 -3.51
C TRP A 307 19.55 2.05 -2.39
N ASP A 308 19.02 3.26 -2.36
CA ASP A 308 19.04 4.16 -1.21
C ASP A 308 17.62 4.36 -0.67
N MET A 309 17.52 4.97 0.52
CA MET A 309 16.27 5.44 1.11
C MET A 309 16.30 6.95 1.29
N ALA A 310 15.16 7.56 1.04
CA ALA A 310 14.81 8.88 1.55
C ALA A 310 13.71 8.73 2.62
N LEU A 311 12.99 9.79 2.96
CA LEU A 311 11.87 9.69 3.90
C LEU A 311 10.66 9.07 3.17
N GLY A 312 10.35 7.82 3.46
CA GLY A 312 9.24 7.08 2.84
C GLY A 312 9.45 6.66 1.39
N TRP A 313 10.49 7.12 0.71
CA TRP A 313 10.81 6.75 -0.66
C TRP A 313 11.96 5.76 -0.75
N PHE A 314 11.83 4.77 -1.62
CA PHE A 314 12.98 4.04 -2.18
C PHE A 314 13.57 4.86 -3.31
N ILE A 315 14.90 4.90 -3.38
CA ILE A 315 15.65 5.53 -4.47
C ILE A 315 16.39 4.44 -5.22
N ARG A 316 16.06 4.24 -6.49
CA ARG A 316 16.84 3.39 -7.38
C ARG A 316 17.97 4.20 -7.97
N LYS A 317 19.21 3.70 -7.81
CA LYS A 317 20.38 4.28 -8.43
C LYS A 317 20.45 3.85 -9.89
N GLN A 318 20.44 4.80 -10.80
CA GLN A 318 20.55 4.53 -12.24
C GLN A 318 21.54 5.51 -12.85
N ASN A 319 22.83 5.13 -12.93
CA ASN A 319 23.93 6.01 -13.32
C ASN A 319 24.00 7.26 -12.43
N SER A 320 23.84 8.48 -13.02
CA SER A 320 23.78 9.76 -12.29
C SER A 320 22.38 10.13 -11.81
N ASP A 321 21.36 9.41 -12.24
CA ASP A 321 19.96 9.76 -12.02
C ASP A 321 19.36 9.00 -10.85
N HIS A 322 18.35 9.59 -10.21
CA HIS A 322 17.63 9.02 -9.08
C HIS A 322 16.18 8.80 -9.44
N VAL A 323 15.74 7.54 -9.40
CA VAL A 323 14.34 7.18 -9.59
C VAL A 323 13.73 6.88 -8.23
N TYR A 324 12.77 7.71 -7.80
CA TYR A 324 12.04 7.55 -6.56
C TYR A 324 10.83 6.63 -6.80
N TRP A 325 10.60 5.72 -5.90
CA TRP A 325 9.46 4.82 -6.03
C TRP A 325 8.96 4.31 -4.69
N HIS A 326 7.70 3.97 -4.67
CA HIS A 326 7.12 3.13 -3.63
C HIS A 326 6.00 2.28 -4.22
N SER A 327 5.85 1.07 -3.70
CA SER A 327 4.74 0.19 -4.07
C SER A 327 3.83 -0.03 -2.88
N GLY A 328 2.54 -0.23 -3.14
CA GLY A 328 1.58 -0.60 -2.13
C GLY A 328 0.95 -1.95 -2.39
N GLY A 329 0.39 -2.55 -1.34
CA GLY A 329 -0.36 -3.78 -1.48
C GLY A 329 -1.19 -4.06 -0.25
N THR A 330 -2.39 -4.58 -0.51
CA THR A 330 -3.33 -5.09 0.50
C THR A 330 -3.78 -6.50 0.13
N GLY A 331 -4.78 -7.00 0.83
CA GLY A 331 -5.41 -8.29 0.51
C GLY A 331 -6.05 -8.35 -0.87
N GLY A 332 -6.44 -7.20 -1.43
CA GLY A 332 -7.15 -7.09 -2.69
C GLY A 332 -6.56 -6.15 -3.73
N LEU A 333 -5.53 -5.34 -3.37
CA LEU A 333 -5.01 -4.32 -4.27
C LEU A 333 -3.47 -4.33 -4.31
N ARG A 334 -2.93 -3.86 -5.44
CA ARG A 334 -1.50 -3.66 -5.66
C ARG A 334 -1.29 -2.36 -6.43
N THR A 335 -0.36 -1.54 -5.97
CA THR A 335 -0.10 -0.21 -6.51
C THR A 335 1.39 0.06 -6.69
N MET A 336 1.71 1.01 -7.56
CA MET A 336 3.07 1.46 -7.81
C MET A 336 3.05 2.94 -8.18
N LEU A 337 3.95 3.70 -7.60
CA LEU A 337 4.29 5.06 -8.01
C LEU A 337 5.80 5.14 -8.25
N VAL A 338 6.16 5.63 -9.42
CA VAL A 338 7.56 5.83 -9.84
C VAL A 338 7.70 7.26 -10.33
N LEU A 339 8.72 7.95 -9.86
CA LEU A 339 9.02 9.35 -10.20
C LEU A 339 10.48 9.51 -10.61
N HIS A 340 10.71 10.33 -11.61
CA HIS A 340 12.02 10.79 -12.04
C HIS A 340 12.00 12.33 -12.07
N PRO A 341 12.25 13.00 -10.94
CA PRO A 341 12.08 14.46 -10.81
C PRO A 341 12.92 15.26 -11.78
N GLU A 342 14.16 14.85 -12.05
CA GLU A 342 15.08 15.54 -12.96
C GLU A 342 14.51 15.66 -14.38
N SER A 343 13.86 14.60 -14.87
CA SER A 343 13.20 14.61 -16.19
C SER A 343 11.73 14.97 -16.12
N LYS A 344 11.20 15.24 -14.92
CA LYS A 344 9.78 15.50 -14.64
C LYS A 344 8.84 14.44 -15.22
N LYS A 345 9.24 13.18 -15.10
CA LYS A 345 8.43 12.01 -15.51
C LYS A 345 7.96 11.22 -14.33
N GLY A 346 6.78 10.64 -14.46
CA GLY A 346 6.22 9.78 -13.43
C GLY A 346 5.19 8.81 -13.99
N VAL A 347 5.00 7.71 -13.28
CA VAL A 347 3.99 6.70 -13.59
C VAL A 347 3.30 6.26 -12.32
N VAL A 348 1.97 6.31 -12.34
CA VAL A 348 1.10 5.68 -11.34
C VAL A 348 0.51 4.42 -11.96
N VAL A 349 0.54 3.31 -11.25
CA VAL A 349 -0.19 2.08 -11.61
C VAL A 349 -1.01 1.63 -10.41
N LEU A 350 -2.33 1.66 -10.53
CA LEU A 350 -3.27 1.13 -9.55
C LEU A 350 -3.90 -0.14 -10.10
N SER A 351 -4.04 -1.16 -9.27
CA SER A 351 -4.63 -2.44 -9.65
C SER A 351 -5.44 -3.03 -8.51
N ASN A 352 -6.55 -3.67 -8.85
CA ASN A 352 -7.43 -4.35 -7.89
C ASN A 352 -7.10 -5.82 -7.69
N ILE A 353 -5.83 -6.21 -7.72
CA ILE A 353 -5.40 -7.57 -7.45
C ILE A 353 -4.50 -7.64 -6.21
N SER A 354 -4.71 -8.66 -5.38
CA SER A 354 -3.92 -8.92 -4.17
C SER A 354 -2.42 -8.85 -4.39
N SER A 355 -1.72 -8.23 -3.45
CA SER A 355 -0.25 -8.31 -3.37
C SER A 355 0.28 -9.74 -3.20
N GLY A 356 -0.57 -10.68 -2.73
CA GLY A 356 -0.26 -12.10 -2.61
C GLY A 356 -0.48 -12.92 -3.88
N HIS A 357 -0.92 -12.31 -5.00
CA HIS A 357 -1.04 -13.02 -6.28
C HIS A 357 0.35 -13.37 -6.84
N LYS A 358 0.50 -14.58 -7.41
CA LYS A 358 1.80 -15.11 -7.90
C LYS A 358 2.51 -14.18 -8.91
N HIS A 359 1.78 -13.35 -9.62
CA HIS A 359 2.29 -12.40 -10.60
C HIS A 359 2.27 -10.93 -10.14
N ALA A 360 1.96 -10.65 -8.87
CA ALA A 360 1.85 -9.28 -8.36
C ALA A 360 3.10 -8.42 -8.60
N GLY A 361 4.30 -9.02 -8.58
CA GLY A 361 5.55 -8.34 -8.88
C GLY A 361 5.61 -7.70 -10.29
N ARG A 362 4.85 -8.25 -11.27
CA ARG A 362 4.78 -7.67 -12.63
C ARG A 362 4.21 -6.26 -12.64
N ILE A 363 3.36 -5.89 -11.68
CA ILE A 363 2.80 -4.53 -11.57
C ILE A 363 3.90 -3.54 -11.20
N SER A 364 4.80 -3.91 -10.27
CA SER A 364 5.95 -3.07 -9.95
C SER A 364 6.93 -2.94 -11.14
N SER A 365 7.20 -4.04 -11.82
CA SER A 365 8.03 -4.03 -13.04
C SER A 365 7.40 -3.18 -14.15
N LEU A 366 6.07 -3.23 -14.29
CA LEU A 366 5.34 -2.40 -15.25
C LEU A 366 5.53 -0.91 -14.95
N GLY A 367 5.41 -0.49 -13.68
CA GLY A 367 5.62 0.91 -13.30
C GLY A 367 6.98 1.45 -13.77
N PHE A 368 8.06 0.68 -13.59
CA PHE A 368 9.37 1.06 -14.10
C PHE A 368 9.49 1.03 -15.63
N SER A 369 8.83 0.07 -16.30
CA SER A 369 8.91 -0.07 -17.76
C SER A 369 8.11 0.98 -18.51
N LEU A 370 7.16 1.62 -17.85
CA LEU A 370 6.31 2.67 -18.41
C LEU A 370 6.88 4.09 -18.22
N LEU A 371 7.87 4.23 -17.32
CA LEU A 371 8.56 5.49 -17.05
C LEU A 371 9.43 5.89 -18.25
#